data_3a578d48d7606e994fdc504c001dc545
#
_entry.id   3a578d48d7606e994fdc504c001dc545
#
_cell.length_a   1.000
_cell.length_b   1.000
_cell.length_c   1.000
_cell.angle_alpha   90.00
_cell.angle_beta   90.00
_cell.angle_gamma   90.00
#
_symmetry.space_group_name_H-M   'P 1'
#
loop_
_entity.id
_entity.type
_entity.pdbx_description
1 polymer ?
#
loop_
_entity_poly.entity_id
_entity_poly.type
_entity_poly.pdbx_seq_one_letter_code
_entity_poly.pdbx_strand_id
1 'polypeptide(L)'
;MYELFLALRYLKPRRNAVSIITLTSILGVTLGVAVLIIVMAVMTGFTAKFKSKLIETQSHFQIRKPGSAMRSGECRAVLETMRLHNAAGTPVIQGPVLVQYGINNRSLDTQVMLFAAPVKDLQTRLNLDKHLKYGELKLGIDQNNWRDKSHYAVISTDMARRWHLSVGDKFLVHSSTHLTGLVKFNAAGGIEINKNSSAHLPSEFTVSGIYSLGKSDFDRAVFFAAPIDAADLFDLPWGAATGIYGWGRDAFDQQHLLDALAFDLPGFAVTGWEEANRSFLEVLKVEKMMMFFLLIFIVLVAAFSITNTLITSIYQKTREIGLLKALGSSDAGIMRIFVLQGFLVGLIGSAAGTAAGVLIICFRQQIIDFASYISGQDLFPKNFYFFDSLPAEIVPLDVAIIVICSILLCTAGALIPALRAARLQPSEALRYE
;
A
#
# COMPACT_ATOMS: atom_id res chain seq x y z
N MET A 1 -48.30 -12.63 -4.61
CA MET A 1 -47.98 -13.29 -3.30
C MET A 1 -47.63 -14.78 -3.43
N TYR A 2 -48.30 -15.54 -4.32
CA TYR A 2 -48.03 -16.97 -4.49
C TYR A 2 -46.61 -17.24 -5.06
N GLU A 3 -46.08 -16.35 -5.87
CA GLU A 3 -44.74 -16.49 -6.47
C GLU A 3 -43.63 -16.59 -5.41
N LEU A 4 -43.69 -15.72 -4.39
CA LEU A 4 -42.71 -15.74 -3.27
C LEU A 4 -42.84 -17.03 -2.43
N PHE A 5 -44.06 -17.45 -2.18
CA PHE A 5 -44.30 -18.70 -1.45
C PHE A 5 -43.76 -19.92 -2.22
N LEU A 6 -43.94 -19.99 -3.53
CA LEU A 6 -43.40 -21.05 -4.37
C LEU A 6 -41.88 -20.99 -4.47
N ALA A 7 -41.31 -19.80 -4.63
CA ALA A 7 -39.85 -19.61 -4.65
C ALA A 7 -39.18 -20.10 -3.34
N LEU A 8 -39.74 -19.74 -2.20
CA LEU A 8 -39.27 -20.21 -0.89
C LEU A 8 -39.48 -21.73 -0.70
N ARG A 9 -40.59 -22.26 -1.18
CA ARG A 9 -40.87 -23.71 -1.12
C ARG A 9 -39.91 -24.51 -1.97
N TYR A 10 -39.47 -24.00 -3.10
CA TYR A 10 -38.49 -24.62 -3.98
C TYR A 10 -37.08 -24.58 -3.43
N LEU A 11 -36.76 -23.63 -2.56
CA LEU A 11 -35.47 -23.54 -1.84
C LEU A 11 -35.41 -24.48 -0.62
N LYS A 12 -36.58 -24.89 -0.03
CA LYS A 12 -36.57 -25.78 1.16
C LYS A 12 -35.98 -27.15 0.84
N PRO A 13 -34.99 -27.59 1.64
CA PRO A 13 -34.34 -28.89 1.49
C PRO A 13 -35.42 -30.02 1.74
N ARG A 14 -35.78 -30.70 0.72
CA ARG A 14 -36.43 -32.03 0.83
C ARG A 14 -35.35 -33.08 0.53
N ARG A 15 -35.48 -34.29 1.06
CA ARG A 15 -34.52 -35.41 0.98
C ARG A 15 -34.13 -35.88 -0.46
N ASN A 16 -34.25 -35.05 -1.50
CA ASN A 16 -33.99 -35.35 -2.89
C ASN A 16 -32.77 -34.58 -3.41
N ALA A 17 -32.15 -35.06 -4.49
CA ALA A 17 -30.99 -34.52 -5.17
C ALA A 17 -31.06 -33.00 -5.48
N VAL A 18 -32.25 -32.43 -5.71
CA VAL A 18 -32.48 -30.99 -5.92
C VAL A 18 -31.99 -30.12 -4.76
N SER A 19 -32.12 -30.62 -3.54
CA SER A 19 -31.69 -29.91 -2.32
C SER A 19 -30.18 -29.74 -2.24
N ILE A 20 -29.41 -30.73 -2.69
CA ILE A 20 -27.95 -30.69 -2.69
C ILE A 20 -27.47 -29.64 -3.70
N ILE A 21 -28.06 -29.59 -4.90
CA ILE A 21 -27.71 -28.68 -5.98
C ILE A 21 -27.97 -27.22 -5.56
N THR A 22 -29.08 -26.91 -4.91
CA THR A 22 -29.39 -25.57 -4.40
C THR A 22 -28.43 -25.17 -3.27
N LEU A 23 -28.11 -26.13 -2.38
CA LEU A 23 -27.16 -25.89 -1.30
C LEU A 23 -25.76 -25.58 -1.84
N THR A 24 -25.28 -26.31 -2.83
CA THR A 24 -23.98 -26.03 -3.48
C THR A 24 -23.94 -24.66 -4.14
N SER A 25 -25.03 -24.19 -4.74
CA SER A 25 -25.12 -22.83 -5.29
C SER A 25 -25.06 -21.76 -4.20
N ILE A 26 -25.79 -21.93 -3.09
CA ILE A 26 -25.74 -21.02 -1.96
C ILE A 26 -24.31 -21.01 -1.36
N LEU A 27 -23.69 -22.17 -1.17
CA LEU A 27 -22.31 -22.28 -0.70
C LEU A 27 -21.31 -21.61 -1.65
N GLY A 28 -21.49 -21.75 -2.97
CA GLY A 28 -20.64 -21.07 -3.96
C GLY A 28 -20.70 -19.55 -3.86
N VAL A 29 -21.90 -18.98 -3.72
CA VAL A 29 -22.07 -17.53 -3.50
C VAL A 29 -21.50 -17.12 -2.14
N THR A 30 -21.77 -17.88 -1.08
CA THR A 30 -21.27 -17.63 0.27
C THR A 30 -19.75 -17.58 0.28
N LEU A 31 -19.09 -18.58 -0.31
CA LEU A 31 -17.64 -18.65 -0.40
C LEU A 31 -17.08 -17.49 -1.23
N GLY A 32 -17.68 -17.21 -2.38
CA GLY A 32 -17.27 -16.10 -3.24
C GLY A 32 -17.32 -14.77 -2.49
N VAL A 33 -18.46 -14.43 -1.88
CA VAL A 33 -18.64 -13.19 -1.13
C VAL A 33 -17.70 -13.11 0.08
N ALA A 34 -17.54 -14.23 0.82
CA ALA A 34 -16.65 -14.27 1.97
C ALA A 34 -15.19 -13.98 1.58
N VAL A 35 -14.66 -14.67 0.56
CA VAL A 35 -13.30 -14.47 0.04
C VAL A 35 -13.10 -13.02 -0.39
N LEU A 36 -14.09 -12.44 -1.08
CA LEU A 36 -14.03 -11.06 -1.54
C LEU A 36 -13.91 -10.05 -0.40
N ILE A 37 -14.75 -10.20 0.62
CA ILE A 37 -14.74 -9.34 1.80
C ILE A 37 -13.40 -9.45 2.52
N ILE A 38 -12.87 -10.66 2.68
CA ILE A 38 -11.56 -10.90 3.30
C ILE A 38 -10.45 -10.20 2.52
N VAL A 39 -10.36 -10.44 1.21
CA VAL A 39 -9.31 -9.86 0.36
C VAL A 39 -9.39 -8.35 0.35
N MET A 40 -10.58 -7.77 0.17
CA MET A 40 -10.75 -6.32 0.18
C MET A 40 -10.41 -5.69 1.53
N ALA A 41 -10.84 -6.30 2.63
CA ALA A 41 -10.54 -5.78 3.96
C ALA A 41 -9.05 -5.84 4.30
N VAL A 42 -8.36 -6.93 3.95
CA VAL A 42 -6.91 -7.06 4.13
C VAL A 42 -6.17 -6.04 3.28
N MET A 43 -6.56 -5.88 2.02
CA MET A 43 -5.91 -4.93 1.10
C MET A 43 -6.12 -3.48 1.55
N THR A 44 -7.33 -3.11 1.95
CA THR A 44 -7.63 -1.77 2.47
C THR A 44 -6.87 -1.51 3.77
N GLY A 45 -6.86 -2.47 4.70
CA GLY A 45 -6.11 -2.36 5.95
C GLY A 45 -4.60 -2.27 5.73
N PHE A 46 -4.04 -3.04 4.80
CA PHE A 46 -2.64 -2.96 4.40
C PHE A 46 -2.30 -1.58 3.86
N THR A 47 -3.10 -1.07 2.92
CA THR A 47 -2.90 0.25 2.31
C THR A 47 -2.98 1.37 3.36
N ALA A 48 -3.97 1.35 4.25
CA ALA A 48 -4.13 2.33 5.32
C ALA A 48 -2.95 2.31 6.29
N LYS A 49 -2.54 1.12 6.74
CA LYS A 49 -1.42 0.95 7.67
C LYS A 49 -0.09 1.33 7.03
N PHE A 50 0.09 1.02 5.74
CA PHE A 50 1.27 1.40 4.99
C PHE A 50 1.37 2.93 4.84
N LYS A 51 0.27 3.61 4.47
CA LYS A 51 0.21 5.08 4.44
C LYS A 51 0.58 5.71 5.79
N SER A 52 -0.01 5.20 6.88
CA SER A 52 0.33 5.66 8.23
C SER A 52 1.82 5.51 8.54
N LYS A 53 2.41 4.36 8.18
CA LYS A 53 3.83 4.09 8.41
C LYS A 53 4.75 4.97 7.56
N LEU A 54 4.33 5.31 6.32
CA LEU A 54 5.05 6.28 5.49
C LEU A 54 5.14 7.64 6.18
N ILE A 55 4.03 8.12 6.74
CA ILE A 55 3.95 9.45 7.36
C ILE A 55 4.73 9.50 8.68
N GLU A 56 4.73 8.43 9.48
CA GLU A 56 5.50 8.39 10.74
C GLU A 56 7.00 8.60 10.55
N THR A 57 7.53 8.24 9.38
CA THR A 57 8.98 8.23 9.11
C THR A 57 9.42 9.24 8.05
N GLN A 58 8.51 10.04 7.51
CA GLN A 58 8.79 11.08 6.51
C GLN A 58 8.14 12.40 6.91
N SER A 59 8.57 13.49 6.26
CA SER A 59 7.87 14.77 6.36
C SER A 59 6.51 14.70 5.66
N HIS A 60 5.56 15.51 6.13
CA HIS A 60 4.25 15.62 5.50
C HIS A 60 4.35 16.27 4.11
N PHE A 61 5.31 17.18 3.93
CA PHE A 61 5.59 17.82 2.65
C PHE A 61 7.05 18.28 2.59
N GLN A 62 7.50 18.62 1.40
CA GLN A 62 8.84 19.12 1.12
C GLN A 62 8.76 20.39 0.28
N ILE A 63 9.60 21.35 0.59
CA ILE A 63 9.77 22.57 -0.20
C ILE A 63 11.19 22.57 -0.74
N ARG A 64 11.32 22.64 -2.07
CA ARG A 64 12.61 22.64 -2.76
C ARG A 64 12.68 23.78 -3.76
N LYS A 65 13.89 24.26 -4.00
CA LYS A 65 14.14 25.21 -5.09
C LYS A 65 14.56 24.43 -6.34
N PRO A 66 13.84 24.55 -7.46
CA PRO A 66 14.22 23.86 -8.68
C PRO A 66 15.62 24.25 -9.16
N GLY A 67 16.45 23.24 -9.47
CA GLY A 67 17.77 23.44 -10.07
C GLY A 67 18.88 23.98 -9.16
N SER A 68 18.61 24.32 -7.90
CA SER A 68 19.64 24.85 -7.00
C SER A 68 19.31 24.61 -5.53
N ALA A 69 20.33 24.65 -4.68
CA ALA A 69 20.14 24.70 -3.24
C ALA A 69 19.59 26.07 -2.80
N MET A 70 18.82 26.09 -1.73
CA MET A 70 18.33 27.30 -1.09
C MET A 70 19.45 27.95 -0.26
N ARG A 71 19.61 29.26 -0.38
CA ARG A 71 20.54 30.05 0.45
C ARG A 71 19.95 30.26 1.85
N SER A 72 20.77 30.57 2.83
CA SER A 72 20.36 30.80 4.22
C SER A 72 19.20 31.80 4.38
N GLY A 73 19.21 32.91 3.61
CA GLY A 73 18.12 33.90 3.60
C GLY A 73 16.81 33.32 3.07
N GLU A 74 16.87 32.53 1.99
CA GLU A 74 15.70 31.87 1.40
C GLU A 74 15.12 30.81 2.35
N CYS A 75 15.98 30.01 2.99
CA CYS A 75 15.56 29.05 4.01
C CYS A 75 14.80 29.75 5.16
N ARG A 76 15.30 30.89 5.62
CA ARG A 76 14.66 31.66 6.68
C ARG A 76 13.30 32.18 6.26
N ALA A 77 13.19 32.77 5.07
CA ALA A 77 11.93 33.27 4.54
C ALA A 77 10.89 32.15 4.40
N VAL A 78 11.27 31.00 3.85
CA VAL A 78 10.39 29.83 3.74
C VAL A 78 9.92 29.36 5.12
N LEU A 79 10.81 29.27 6.10
CA LEU A 79 10.45 28.85 7.46
C LEU A 79 9.51 29.85 8.15
N GLU A 80 9.66 31.15 7.89
CA GLU A 80 8.74 32.17 8.39
C GLU A 80 7.36 32.04 7.77
N THR A 81 7.28 31.87 6.44
CA THR A 81 6.00 31.62 5.75
C THR A 81 5.32 30.38 6.27
N MET A 82 6.05 29.27 6.48
CA MET A 82 5.49 28.05 7.05
C MET A 82 4.90 28.27 8.45
N ARG A 83 5.55 29.08 9.29
CA ARG A 83 5.07 29.42 10.63
C ARG A 83 3.76 30.20 10.59
N LEU A 84 3.59 31.13 9.61
CA LEU A 84 2.35 31.85 9.42
C LEU A 84 1.17 30.93 9.12
N HIS A 85 1.44 29.81 8.44
CA HIS A 85 0.45 28.77 8.15
C HIS A 85 0.40 27.64 9.23
N ASN A 86 0.91 27.89 10.42
CA ASN A 86 0.97 26.91 11.52
C ASN A 86 1.65 25.58 11.14
N ALA A 87 2.60 25.63 10.19
CA ALA A 87 3.41 24.50 9.81
C ALA A 87 4.82 24.61 10.40
N ALA A 88 5.38 23.47 10.77
CA ALA A 88 6.74 23.40 11.25
C ALA A 88 7.68 22.93 10.13
N GLY A 89 8.88 23.48 10.06
CA GLY A 89 9.86 23.14 9.03
C GLY A 89 11.25 22.87 9.60
N THR A 90 11.99 22.02 8.90
CA THR A 90 13.39 21.69 9.18
C THR A 90 14.19 21.79 7.89
N PRO A 91 15.23 22.61 7.82
CA PRO A 91 16.14 22.62 6.69
C PRO A 91 16.92 21.31 6.62
N VAL A 92 17.00 20.73 5.44
CA VAL A 92 17.72 19.47 5.20
C VAL A 92 18.70 19.63 4.05
N ILE A 93 19.84 18.94 4.18
CA ILE A 93 20.76 18.74 3.08
C ILE A 93 20.72 17.26 2.73
N GLN A 94 20.31 16.96 1.53
CA GLN A 94 20.33 15.58 1.04
C GLN A 94 20.86 15.53 -0.39
N GLY A 95 21.60 14.48 -0.67
CA GLY A 95 22.12 14.26 -2.02
C GLY A 95 22.75 12.88 -2.18
N PRO A 96 22.90 12.43 -3.43
CA PRO A 96 23.58 11.17 -3.73
C PRO A 96 25.07 11.29 -3.43
N VAL A 97 25.63 10.25 -2.85
CA VAL A 97 27.05 10.14 -2.53
C VAL A 97 27.58 8.77 -2.94
N LEU A 98 28.87 8.68 -3.09
CA LEU A 98 29.55 7.42 -3.29
C LEU A 98 30.29 7.05 -2.01
N VAL A 99 29.98 5.88 -1.47
CA VAL A 99 30.59 5.38 -0.24
C VAL A 99 31.63 4.32 -0.57
N GLN A 100 32.80 4.49 0.02
CA GLN A 100 33.94 3.58 -0.11
C GLN A 100 34.20 2.92 1.23
N TYR A 101 34.21 1.60 1.27
CA TYR A 101 34.24 0.81 2.51
C TYR A 101 35.07 -0.48 2.36
N GLY A 102 35.20 -1.22 3.46
CA GLY A 102 35.88 -2.52 3.52
C GLY A 102 37.37 -2.45 3.75
N ILE A 103 38.04 -3.62 3.79
CA ILE A 103 39.46 -3.74 4.03
C ILE A 103 40.23 -3.03 2.89
N ASN A 104 41.04 -2.02 3.27
CA ASN A 104 41.74 -1.16 2.33
C ASN A 104 40.83 -0.33 1.40
N ASN A 105 39.59 -0.05 1.78
CA ASN A 105 38.65 0.79 1.02
C ASN A 105 38.48 0.34 -0.43
N ARG A 106 38.36 -0.96 -0.70
CA ARG A 106 38.29 -1.49 -2.07
C ARG A 106 36.87 -1.64 -2.60
N SER A 107 35.86 -1.55 -1.74
CA SER A 107 34.45 -1.71 -2.14
C SER A 107 33.76 -0.36 -2.27
N LEU A 108 32.90 -0.20 -3.27
CA LEU A 108 32.18 1.03 -3.56
C LEU A 108 30.66 0.77 -3.57
N ASP A 109 29.90 1.68 -2.98
CA ASP A 109 28.45 1.72 -3.04
C ASP A 109 28.00 3.07 -3.63
N THR A 110 27.29 3.03 -4.74
CA THR A 110 26.84 4.22 -5.49
C THR A 110 25.36 4.53 -5.27
N GLN A 111 24.64 3.64 -4.60
CA GLN A 111 23.19 3.78 -4.36
C GLN A 111 22.90 4.34 -2.96
N VAL A 112 23.72 5.28 -2.52
CA VAL A 112 23.65 5.84 -1.18
C VAL A 112 23.31 7.31 -1.24
N MET A 113 22.44 7.75 -0.34
CA MET A 113 22.09 9.15 -0.13
C MET A 113 22.51 9.58 1.27
N LEU A 114 23.21 10.67 1.35
CA LEU A 114 23.44 11.36 2.59
C LEU A 114 22.20 12.20 2.92
N PHE A 115 21.75 12.13 4.18
CA PHE A 115 20.68 12.96 4.71
C PHE A 115 21.19 13.67 5.97
N ALA A 116 21.16 14.98 5.95
CA ALA A 116 21.62 15.80 7.06
C ALA A 116 20.53 16.78 7.50
N ALA A 117 20.25 16.77 8.80
CA ALA A 117 19.36 17.71 9.46
C ALA A 117 19.85 17.97 10.89
N PRO A 118 19.40 19.04 11.57
CA PRO A 118 19.73 19.27 12.97
C PRO A 118 19.36 18.07 13.83
N VAL A 119 20.27 17.63 14.71
CA VAL A 119 20.09 16.44 15.57
C VAL A 119 18.79 16.51 16.36
N LYS A 120 18.45 17.69 16.89
CA LYS A 120 17.21 17.93 17.64
C LYS A 120 15.96 17.59 16.80
N ASP A 121 15.97 17.94 15.52
CA ASP A 121 14.83 17.68 14.62
C ASP A 121 14.77 16.19 14.22
N LEU A 122 15.90 15.53 14.04
CA LEU A 122 15.97 14.08 13.83
C LEU A 122 15.39 13.31 15.03
N GLN A 123 15.65 13.78 16.25
CA GLN A 123 15.11 13.19 17.47
C GLN A 123 13.61 13.44 17.63
N THR A 124 13.17 14.70 17.49
CA THR A 124 11.80 15.09 17.82
C THR A 124 10.81 14.81 16.72
N ARG A 125 11.22 14.86 15.44
CA ARG A 125 10.32 14.73 14.29
C ARG A 125 10.39 13.39 13.60
N LEU A 126 11.59 12.83 13.47
CA LEU A 126 11.78 11.50 12.88
C LEU A 126 11.90 10.40 13.94
N ASN A 127 11.93 10.77 15.24
CA ASN A 127 12.08 9.83 16.37
C ASN A 127 13.27 8.87 16.17
N LEU A 128 14.38 9.36 15.57
CA LEU A 128 15.49 8.51 15.14
C LEU A 128 16.13 7.74 16.30
N ASP A 129 16.16 8.34 17.50
CA ASP A 129 16.63 7.71 18.73
C ASP A 129 15.82 6.47 19.13
N LYS A 130 14.51 6.45 18.90
CA LYS A 130 13.68 5.25 19.15
C LYS A 130 13.99 4.11 18.17
N HIS A 131 14.54 4.44 17.01
CA HIS A 131 14.88 3.50 15.96
C HIS A 131 16.35 3.08 15.96
N LEU A 132 17.18 3.62 16.88
CA LEU A 132 18.54 3.16 17.08
C LEU A 132 18.54 1.73 17.64
N LYS A 133 19.36 0.88 17.02
CA LYS A 133 19.56 -0.51 17.44
C LYS A 133 20.88 -0.68 18.20
N TYR A 134 21.91 0.04 17.78
CA TYR A 134 23.25 -0.02 18.40
C TYR A 134 23.87 1.38 18.37
N GLY A 135 24.71 1.68 19.36
CA GLY A 135 25.43 2.95 19.46
C GLY A 135 24.56 4.12 19.92
N GLU A 136 24.97 5.34 19.56
CA GLU A 136 24.36 6.60 19.97
C GLU A 136 24.09 7.51 18.76
N LEU A 137 23.08 8.40 18.88
CA LEU A 137 22.82 9.42 17.88
C LEU A 137 23.80 10.59 18.04
N LYS A 138 25.02 10.42 17.56
CA LYS A 138 26.07 11.40 17.53
C LYS A 138 26.41 11.73 16.08
N LEU A 139 26.30 12.99 15.68
CA LEU A 139 26.56 13.45 14.31
C LEU A 139 27.56 14.60 14.32
N GLY A 140 28.41 14.64 13.29
CA GLY A 140 29.42 15.68 13.14
C GLY A 140 30.61 15.51 14.10
N ILE A 141 31.34 16.58 14.32
CA ILE A 141 32.51 16.60 15.21
C ILE A 141 32.04 16.66 16.66
N ASP A 142 32.68 15.91 17.54
CA ASP A 142 32.42 15.97 18.98
C ASP A 142 32.83 17.30 19.59
N GLN A 143 31.84 18.14 19.89
CA GLN A 143 32.09 19.44 20.50
C GLN A 143 32.70 19.36 21.94
N ASN A 144 32.52 18.23 22.62
CA ASN A 144 33.04 18.01 23.98
C ASN A 144 34.48 17.49 23.98
N ASN A 145 34.97 17.01 22.84
CA ASN A 145 36.31 16.48 22.68
C ASN A 145 37.04 17.14 21.50
N TRP A 146 37.58 18.33 21.72
CA TRP A 146 38.31 19.11 20.71
C TRP A 146 39.52 18.39 20.08
N ARG A 147 39.98 17.30 20.67
CA ARG A 147 41.08 16.46 20.14
C ARG A 147 40.55 15.42 19.14
N ASP A 148 39.30 15.08 19.23
CA ASP A 148 38.65 14.13 18.31
C ASP A 148 38.09 14.91 17.11
N LYS A 149 38.79 14.84 15.99
CA LYS A 149 38.35 15.44 14.71
C LYS A 149 37.54 14.50 13.86
N SER A 150 37.07 13.39 14.42
CA SER A 150 36.28 12.41 13.69
C SER A 150 34.88 12.97 13.36
N HIS A 151 34.46 12.82 12.10
CA HIS A 151 33.09 13.13 11.66
C HIS A 151 32.21 11.91 11.94
N TYR A 152 31.23 12.06 12.78
CA TYR A 152 30.32 10.97 13.15
C TYR A 152 29.09 10.91 12.26
N ALA A 153 28.71 9.67 11.87
CA ALA A 153 27.53 9.40 11.08
C ALA A 153 26.77 8.19 11.64
N VAL A 154 25.46 8.16 11.37
CA VAL A 154 24.59 7.04 11.75
C VAL A 154 24.15 6.33 10.47
N ILE A 155 24.45 5.03 10.38
CA ILE A 155 24.12 4.18 9.23
C ILE A 155 22.96 3.24 9.56
N SER A 156 22.34 2.66 8.54
CA SER A 156 21.28 1.68 8.77
C SER A 156 21.82 0.28 9.06
N THR A 157 20.97 -0.59 9.62
CA THR A 157 21.30 -2.02 9.82
C THR A 157 21.60 -2.74 8.51
N ASP A 158 20.94 -2.34 7.41
CA ASP A 158 21.18 -2.95 6.09
C ASP A 158 22.53 -2.52 5.50
N MET A 159 22.90 -1.25 5.68
CA MET A 159 24.24 -0.77 5.33
C MET A 159 25.32 -1.42 6.18
N ALA A 160 25.11 -1.48 7.50
CA ALA A 160 26.06 -2.10 8.43
C ALA A 160 26.37 -3.55 8.04
N ARG A 161 25.34 -4.33 7.69
CA ARG A 161 25.51 -5.72 7.19
C ARG A 161 26.19 -5.77 5.82
N ARG A 162 25.80 -4.93 4.88
CA ARG A 162 26.33 -4.93 3.51
C ARG A 162 27.77 -4.46 3.44
N TRP A 163 28.12 -3.49 4.26
CA TRP A 163 29.47 -2.95 4.33
C TRP A 163 30.38 -3.66 5.36
N HIS A 164 29.80 -4.58 6.15
CA HIS A 164 30.49 -5.25 7.26
C HIS A 164 31.11 -4.27 8.27
N LEU A 165 30.33 -3.20 8.59
CA LEU A 165 30.74 -2.16 9.54
C LEU A 165 29.98 -2.29 10.86
N SER A 166 30.70 -2.01 11.93
CA SER A 166 30.20 -1.92 13.31
C SER A 166 30.35 -0.49 13.84
N VAL A 167 29.77 -0.21 15.01
CA VAL A 167 29.96 1.08 15.69
C VAL A 167 31.43 1.28 16.00
N GLY A 168 32.00 2.43 15.62
CA GLY A 168 33.40 2.80 15.73
C GLY A 168 34.22 2.58 14.45
N ASP A 169 33.72 1.82 13.48
CA ASP A 169 34.38 1.62 12.19
C ASP A 169 34.29 2.87 11.31
N LYS A 170 35.21 2.96 10.34
CA LYS A 170 35.32 4.11 9.44
C LYS A 170 35.00 3.77 8.00
N PHE A 171 34.44 4.73 7.28
CA PHE A 171 34.17 4.67 5.86
C PHE A 171 34.42 6.02 5.19
N LEU A 172 34.66 6.01 3.88
CA LEU A 172 34.93 7.22 3.12
C LEU A 172 33.73 7.59 2.26
N VAL A 173 33.43 8.88 2.18
CA VAL A 173 32.32 9.42 1.39
C VAL A 173 32.86 10.40 0.36
N HIS A 174 32.50 10.17 -0.90
CA HIS A 174 32.79 11.06 -2.01
C HIS A 174 31.52 11.77 -2.45
N SER A 175 31.60 13.06 -2.69
CA SER A 175 30.50 13.81 -3.29
C SER A 175 30.35 13.47 -4.76
N SER A 176 29.11 13.20 -5.19
CA SER A 176 28.80 13.04 -6.61
C SER A 176 29.08 14.30 -7.41
N THR A 177 28.94 15.48 -6.81
CA THR A 177 29.21 16.79 -7.42
C THR A 177 30.70 16.93 -7.78
N HIS A 178 31.59 16.55 -6.87
CA HIS A 178 33.04 16.58 -7.10
C HIS A 178 33.46 15.59 -8.20
N LEU A 179 32.87 14.41 -8.22
CA LEU A 179 33.16 13.38 -9.23
C LEU A 179 32.72 13.80 -10.64
N THR A 180 31.56 14.42 -10.77
CA THR A 180 31.09 14.95 -12.06
C THR A 180 31.94 16.13 -12.55
N GLY A 181 32.51 16.92 -11.65
CA GLY A 181 33.48 18.00 -11.96
C GLY A 181 34.81 17.51 -12.51
N LEU A 182 35.22 16.27 -12.19
CA LEU A 182 36.46 15.66 -12.67
C LEU A 182 36.37 15.21 -14.16
N VAL A 183 35.17 15.04 -14.67
CA VAL A 183 34.93 14.47 -16.01
C VAL A 183 34.30 15.54 -16.91
N LYS A 184 34.91 15.79 -18.06
CA LYS A 184 34.34 16.60 -19.15
C LYS A 184 34.14 15.74 -20.37
N PHE A 185 33.02 15.94 -21.06
CA PHE A 185 32.82 15.37 -22.40
C PHE A 185 33.40 16.35 -23.41
N ASN A 186 34.27 15.85 -24.28
CA ASN A 186 34.81 16.64 -25.41
C ASN A 186 33.78 16.69 -26.54
N ALA A 187 33.98 17.60 -27.51
CA ALA A 187 33.04 17.77 -28.63
C ALA A 187 32.88 16.51 -29.49
N ALA A 188 33.79 15.52 -29.38
CA ALA A 188 33.75 14.24 -30.08
C ALA A 188 33.05 13.13 -29.25
N GLY A 189 32.46 13.44 -28.09
CA GLY A 189 31.79 12.48 -27.19
C GLY A 189 32.76 11.63 -26.36
N GLY A 190 34.05 11.91 -26.39
CA GLY A 190 35.05 11.26 -25.53
C GLY A 190 35.07 11.85 -24.12
N ILE A 191 35.50 11.04 -23.14
CA ILE A 191 35.64 11.42 -21.73
C ILE A 191 37.06 11.96 -21.52
N GLU A 192 37.17 13.18 -21.04
CA GLU A 192 38.44 13.79 -20.64
C GLU A 192 38.44 14.15 -19.17
N ILE A 193 39.56 13.90 -18.48
CA ILE A 193 39.75 14.33 -17.09
C ILE A 193 39.97 15.83 -17.09
N ASN A 194 39.13 16.54 -16.34
CA ASN A 194 39.28 17.98 -16.15
C ASN A 194 40.50 18.30 -15.27
N LYS A 195 41.63 18.60 -15.89
CA LYS A 195 42.88 18.90 -15.18
C LYS A 195 42.82 20.17 -14.27
N ASN A 196 41.78 20.98 -14.45
CA ASN A 196 41.57 22.20 -13.65
C ASN A 196 40.60 21.98 -12.46
N SER A 197 40.10 20.78 -12.26
CA SER A 197 39.31 20.49 -11.06
C SER A 197 40.26 20.21 -9.88
N SER A 198 40.03 20.86 -8.76
CA SER A 198 40.68 20.51 -7.50
C SER A 198 40.26 19.08 -7.12
N ALA A 199 41.26 18.22 -6.88
CA ALA A 199 40.98 16.89 -6.35
C ALA A 199 40.51 17.05 -4.90
N HIS A 200 39.22 16.92 -4.62
CA HIS A 200 38.71 16.87 -3.27
C HIS A 200 38.98 15.50 -2.69
N LEU A 201 39.61 15.48 -1.51
CA LEU A 201 39.79 14.24 -0.75
C LEU A 201 38.47 13.75 -0.22
N PRO A 202 38.23 12.40 -0.17
CA PRO A 202 37.04 11.86 0.44
C PRO A 202 36.93 12.24 1.90
N SER A 203 35.74 12.51 2.39
CA SER A 203 35.49 12.75 3.81
C SER A 203 35.40 11.42 4.54
N GLU A 204 36.18 11.29 5.64
CA GLU A 204 36.18 10.10 6.50
C GLU A 204 35.12 10.25 7.58
N PHE A 205 34.19 9.28 7.65
CA PHE A 205 33.12 9.21 8.66
C PHE A 205 33.34 8.01 9.57
N THR A 206 33.04 8.20 10.86
CA THR A 206 33.04 7.13 11.87
C THR A 206 31.61 6.78 12.23
N VAL A 207 31.27 5.49 12.23
CA VAL A 207 29.95 5.01 12.61
C VAL A 207 29.71 5.23 14.11
N SER A 208 28.81 6.15 14.48
CA SER A 208 28.42 6.40 15.86
C SER A 208 27.24 5.56 16.32
N GLY A 209 26.35 5.20 15.39
CA GLY A 209 25.17 4.42 15.68
C GLY A 209 24.62 3.70 14.46
N ILE A 210 23.80 2.69 14.72
CA ILE A 210 23.14 1.89 13.69
C ILE A 210 21.63 1.93 13.94
N TYR A 211 20.87 2.39 12.96
CA TYR A 211 19.42 2.54 13.04
C TYR A 211 18.67 1.53 12.17
N SER A 212 17.38 1.36 12.42
CA SER A 212 16.46 0.68 11.52
C SER A 212 15.07 1.31 11.62
N LEU A 213 14.64 2.00 10.55
CA LEU A 213 13.29 2.56 10.44
C LEU A 213 12.27 1.51 9.99
N GLY A 214 12.77 0.34 9.56
CA GLY A 214 11.92 -0.71 9.03
C GLY A 214 11.40 -0.43 7.61
N LYS A 215 12.04 0.48 6.87
CA LYS A 215 11.77 0.73 5.45
C LYS A 215 12.94 0.24 4.63
N SER A 216 12.77 -0.90 3.98
CA SER A 216 13.84 -1.55 3.21
C SER A 216 14.53 -0.60 2.23
N ASP A 217 13.78 0.19 1.46
CA ASP A 217 14.35 1.10 0.46
C ASP A 217 15.09 2.28 1.11
N PHE A 218 14.53 2.83 2.20
CA PHE A 218 15.17 3.92 2.94
C PHE A 218 16.37 3.42 3.73
N ASP A 219 16.23 2.33 4.48
CA ASP A 219 17.30 1.72 5.27
C ASP A 219 18.45 1.23 4.38
N ARG A 220 18.17 0.86 3.12
CA ARG A 220 19.19 0.46 2.15
C ARG A 220 19.97 1.64 1.58
N ALA A 221 19.35 2.80 1.46
CA ALA A 221 19.88 3.93 0.69
C ALA A 221 20.36 5.11 1.51
N VAL A 222 19.86 5.33 2.74
CA VAL A 222 20.10 6.59 3.47
C VAL A 222 20.96 6.39 4.71
N PHE A 223 21.94 7.27 4.91
CA PHE A 223 22.63 7.43 6.18
C PHE A 223 22.54 8.89 6.65
N PHE A 224 22.69 9.11 7.96
CA PHE A 224 22.56 10.42 8.59
C PHE A 224 23.92 10.99 8.93
N ALA A 225 24.12 12.28 8.59
CA ALA A 225 25.30 13.06 8.94
C ALA A 225 24.91 14.44 9.50
N ALA A 226 25.86 15.17 10.01
CA ALA A 226 25.62 16.54 10.46
C ALA A 226 25.44 17.50 9.27
N PRO A 227 24.62 18.57 9.41
CA PRO A 227 24.45 19.56 8.34
C PRO A 227 25.75 20.24 7.91
N ILE A 228 26.69 20.44 8.82
CA ILE A 228 27.98 21.05 8.51
C ILE A 228 28.82 20.16 7.59
N ASP A 229 28.87 18.85 7.86
CA ASP A 229 29.63 17.88 7.08
C ASP A 229 29.03 17.70 5.69
N ALA A 230 27.70 17.73 5.63
CA ALA A 230 26.96 17.65 4.36
C ALA A 230 27.14 18.94 3.53
N ALA A 231 27.17 20.11 4.17
CA ALA A 231 27.40 21.37 3.47
C ALA A 231 28.82 21.41 2.85
N ASP A 232 29.82 20.97 3.58
CA ASP A 232 31.21 20.86 3.08
C ASP A 232 31.32 19.85 1.96
N LEU A 233 30.65 18.69 2.08
CA LEU A 233 30.69 17.64 1.06
C LEU A 233 30.04 18.05 -0.27
N PHE A 234 29.01 18.91 -0.22
CA PHE A 234 28.28 19.38 -1.41
C PHE A 234 28.65 20.83 -1.83
N ASP A 235 29.70 21.41 -1.28
CA ASP A 235 30.15 22.80 -1.53
C ASP A 235 29.02 23.82 -1.34
N LEU A 236 28.20 23.65 -0.31
CA LEU A 236 27.09 24.54 -0.01
C LEU A 236 27.50 25.67 0.92
N PRO A 237 27.03 26.92 0.68
CA PRO A 237 27.25 28.02 1.59
C PRO A 237 26.67 27.74 2.98
N TRP A 238 27.27 28.36 4.01
CA TRP A 238 26.78 28.23 5.38
C TRP A 238 25.28 28.55 5.50
N GLY A 239 24.55 27.63 6.14
CA GLY A 239 23.10 27.76 6.34
C GLY A 239 22.25 27.52 5.09
N ALA A 240 22.85 27.05 3.99
CA ALA A 240 22.11 26.59 2.81
C ALA A 240 21.48 25.22 3.07
N ALA A 241 20.44 24.90 2.32
CA ALA A 241 19.76 23.62 2.37
C ALA A 241 19.34 23.17 0.95
N THR A 242 19.27 21.87 0.73
CA THR A 242 18.75 21.33 -0.53
C THR A 242 17.23 21.29 -0.54
N GLY A 243 16.60 21.35 0.65
CA GLY A 243 15.16 21.40 0.83
C GLY A 243 14.76 21.73 2.27
N ILE A 244 13.48 21.97 2.46
CA ILE A 244 12.88 22.11 3.78
C ILE A 244 11.83 21.02 3.91
N TYR A 245 11.95 20.20 4.93
CA TYR A 245 10.95 19.21 5.29
C TYR A 245 9.93 19.86 6.22
N GLY A 246 8.64 19.67 5.91
CA GLY A 246 7.54 20.31 6.59
C GLY A 246 6.57 19.33 7.24
N TRP A 247 6.02 19.74 8.38
CA TRP A 247 4.98 19.05 9.13
C TRP A 247 3.82 20.01 9.38
N GLY A 248 2.65 19.67 8.79
CA GLY A 248 1.38 20.32 9.05
C GLY A 248 0.66 19.66 10.23
N ARG A 249 -0.52 20.18 10.54
CA ARG A 249 -1.37 19.67 11.63
C ARG A 249 -1.89 18.25 11.34
N ASP A 250 -2.31 18.00 10.09
CA ASP A 250 -2.76 16.70 9.61
C ASP A 250 -2.05 16.39 8.29
N ALA A 251 -1.43 15.22 8.21
CA ALA A 251 -0.73 14.78 7.02
C ALA A 251 -1.67 14.29 5.92
N PHE A 252 -2.88 13.88 6.27
CA PHE A 252 -3.88 13.36 5.32
C PHE A 252 -4.81 14.45 4.75
N ASP A 253 -4.95 15.59 5.44
CA ASP A 253 -5.74 16.75 5.00
C ASP A 253 -4.87 18.00 4.95
N GLN A 254 -3.96 18.04 4.00
CA GLN A 254 -2.99 19.13 3.85
C GLN A 254 -3.11 19.90 2.51
N GLN A 255 -4.06 19.56 1.63
CA GLN A 255 -4.14 20.16 0.30
C GLN A 255 -4.25 21.70 0.38
N HIS A 256 -5.11 22.22 1.26
CA HIS A 256 -5.25 23.67 1.47
C HIS A 256 -3.96 24.33 1.95
N LEU A 257 -3.19 23.64 2.80
CA LEU A 257 -1.89 24.14 3.28
C LEU A 257 -0.87 24.16 2.12
N LEU A 258 -0.83 23.11 1.31
CA LEU A 258 0.09 23.03 0.18
C LEU A 258 -0.22 24.10 -0.87
N ASP A 259 -1.49 24.32 -1.18
CA ASP A 259 -1.92 25.35 -2.14
C ASP A 259 -1.58 26.77 -1.63
N ALA A 260 -1.80 27.06 -0.34
CA ALA A 260 -1.44 28.31 0.28
C ALA A 260 0.08 28.54 0.28
N LEU A 261 0.88 27.53 0.63
CA LEU A 261 2.34 27.63 0.60
C LEU A 261 2.87 27.79 -0.83
N ALA A 262 2.28 27.11 -1.80
CA ALA A 262 2.66 27.24 -3.22
C ALA A 262 2.35 28.64 -3.76
N PHE A 263 1.26 29.28 -3.30
CA PHE A 263 0.90 30.64 -3.66
C PHE A 263 1.86 31.67 -3.04
N ASP A 264 2.20 31.50 -1.75
CA ASP A 264 3.05 32.46 -1.01
C ASP A 264 4.56 32.30 -1.30
N LEU A 265 4.96 31.16 -1.88
CA LEU A 265 6.36 30.86 -2.20
C LEU A 265 6.58 30.67 -3.71
N PRO A 266 6.39 31.72 -4.52
CA PRO A 266 6.61 31.63 -5.96
C PRO A 266 8.09 31.33 -6.25
N GLY A 267 8.33 30.31 -7.08
CA GLY A 267 9.69 29.84 -7.42
C GLY A 267 10.21 28.69 -6.56
N PHE A 268 9.42 28.21 -5.60
CA PHE A 268 9.70 26.99 -4.88
C PHE A 268 8.70 25.89 -5.27
N ALA A 269 9.16 24.66 -5.34
CA ALA A 269 8.30 23.49 -5.53
C ALA A 269 7.85 23.00 -4.15
N VAL A 270 6.55 23.04 -3.90
CA VAL A 270 5.92 22.49 -2.69
C VAL A 270 5.33 21.15 -3.07
N THR A 271 5.85 20.08 -2.51
CA THR A 271 5.47 18.70 -2.86
C THR A 271 4.98 17.98 -1.61
N GLY A 272 3.73 17.52 -1.61
CA GLY A 272 3.17 16.71 -0.52
C GLY A 272 3.74 15.28 -0.53
N TRP A 273 3.59 14.58 0.59
CA TRP A 273 4.05 13.18 0.71
C TRP A 273 3.35 12.25 -0.28
N GLU A 274 2.09 12.52 -0.64
CA GLU A 274 1.36 11.73 -1.65
C GLU A 274 1.99 11.85 -3.03
N GLU A 275 2.34 13.06 -3.43
CA GLU A 275 2.99 13.31 -4.71
C GLU A 275 4.42 12.75 -4.73
N ALA A 276 5.16 12.91 -3.63
CA ALA A 276 6.51 12.34 -3.47
C ALA A 276 6.51 10.79 -3.57
N ASN A 277 5.42 10.14 -3.16
CA ASN A 277 5.25 8.68 -3.24
C ASN A 277 4.23 8.25 -4.33
N ARG A 278 3.98 9.12 -5.32
CA ARG A 278 2.93 8.92 -6.33
C ARG A 278 3.03 7.58 -7.05
N SER A 279 4.20 7.22 -7.54
CA SER A 279 4.40 5.96 -8.26
C SER A 279 4.01 4.75 -7.42
N PHE A 280 4.35 4.76 -6.14
CA PHE A 280 3.98 3.68 -5.23
C PHE A 280 2.46 3.66 -4.96
N LEU A 281 1.86 4.82 -4.72
CA LEU A 281 0.42 4.93 -4.49
C LEU A 281 -0.40 4.54 -5.75
N GLU A 282 0.12 4.80 -6.94
CA GLU A 282 -0.47 4.36 -8.20
C GLU A 282 -0.45 2.83 -8.33
N VAL A 283 0.64 2.17 -7.93
CA VAL A 283 0.72 0.69 -7.90
C VAL A 283 -0.36 0.13 -6.98
N LEU A 284 -0.55 0.69 -5.78
CA LEU A 284 -1.62 0.25 -4.85
C LEU A 284 -3.03 0.46 -5.44
N LYS A 285 -3.25 1.54 -6.21
CA LYS A 285 -4.53 1.76 -6.90
C LYS A 285 -4.76 0.72 -7.99
N VAL A 286 -3.73 0.42 -8.80
CA VAL A 286 -3.81 -0.61 -9.85
C VAL A 286 -4.05 -1.99 -9.22
N GLU A 287 -3.39 -2.32 -8.12
CA GLU A 287 -3.58 -3.56 -7.39
C GLU A 287 -5.03 -3.69 -6.88
N LYS A 288 -5.58 -2.64 -6.25
CA LYS A 288 -6.99 -2.60 -5.83
C LYS A 288 -7.94 -2.81 -7.02
N MET A 289 -7.64 -2.20 -8.16
CA MET A 289 -8.44 -2.37 -9.40
C MET A 289 -8.36 -3.81 -9.92
N MET A 290 -7.17 -4.44 -9.95
CA MET A 290 -7.03 -5.84 -10.35
C MET A 290 -7.81 -6.78 -9.42
N MET A 291 -7.79 -6.54 -8.10
CA MET A 291 -8.60 -7.29 -7.15
C MET A 291 -10.10 -7.14 -7.44
N PHE A 292 -10.55 -5.95 -7.82
CA PHE A 292 -11.93 -5.71 -8.22
C PHE A 292 -12.32 -6.49 -9.49
N PHE A 293 -11.44 -6.59 -10.48
CA PHE A 293 -11.66 -7.42 -11.66
C PHE A 293 -11.75 -8.91 -11.31
N LEU A 294 -10.83 -9.41 -10.48
CA LEU A 294 -10.89 -10.79 -9.99
C LEU A 294 -12.20 -11.07 -9.27
N LEU A 295 -12.69 -10.10 -8.50
CA LEU A 295 -13.99 -10.12 -7.85
C LEU A 295 -15.12 -10.37 -8.85
N ILE A 296 -15.18 -9.58 -9.93
CA ILE A 296 -16.19 -9.74 -10.97
C ILE A 296 -16.16 -11.17 -11.54
N PHE A 297 -14.98 -11.71 -11.82
CA PHE A 297 -14.85 -13.08 -12.32
C PHE A 297 -15.36 -14.13 -11.34
N ILE A 298 -15.05 -14.02 -10.05
CA ILE A 298 -15.54 -14.97 -9.03
C ILE A 298 -17.05 -14.95 -8.93
N VAL A 299 -17.66 -13.74 -8.91
CA VAL A 299 -19.12 -13.61 -8.86
C VAL A 299 -19.78 -14.09 -10.17
N LEU A 300 -19.12 -13.88 -11.30
CA LEU A 300 -19.60 -14.39 -12.60
C LEU A 300 -19.62 -15.93 -12.60
N VAL A 301 -18.58 -16.59 -12.09
CA VAL A 301 -18.56 -18.06 -11.92
C VAL A 301 -19.69 -18.53 -10.99
N ALA A 302 -19.93 -17.79 -9.89
CA ALA A 302 -21.07 -18.08 -9.01
C ALA A 302 -22.42 -17.93 -9.74
N ALA A 303 -22.59 -16.89 -10.58
CA ALA A 303 -23.79 -16.68 -11.38
C ALA A 303 -24.02 -17.82 -12.40
N PHE A 304 -22.95 -18.32 -13.05
CA PHE A 304 -23.04 -19.51 -13.91
C PHE A 304 -23.47 -20.76 -13.12
N SER A 305 -22.95 -20.95 -11.90
CA SER A 305 -23.37 -22.05 -11.03
C SER A 305 -24.86 -21.98 -10.72
N ILE A 306 -25.40 -20.79 -10.43
CA ILE A 306 -26.83 -20.56 -10.22
C ILE A 306 -27.62 -20.88 -11.48
N THR A 307 -27.17 -20.43 -12.65
CA THR A 307 -27.80 -20.70 -13.93
C THR A 307 -27.96 -22.22 -14.17
N ASN A 308 -26.88 -22.98 -13.97
CA ASN A 308 -26.89 -24.43 -14.11
C ASN A 308 -27.85 -25.10 -13.11
N THR A 309 -27.84 -24.64 -11.86
CA THR A 309 -28.75 -25.14 -10.82
C THR A 309 -30.21 -24.89 -11.18
N LEU A 310 -30.53 -23.67 -11.65
CA LEU A 310 -31.89 -23.35 -12.05
C LEU A 310 -32.36 -24.13 -13.30
N ILE A 311 -31.47 -24.32 -14.28
CA ILE A 311 -31.79 -25.16 -15.46
C ILE A 311 -32.14 -26.58 -14.99
N THR A 312 -31.34 -27.20 -14.15
CA THR A 312 -31.61 -28.54 -13.61
C THR A 312 -32.90 -28.57 -12.80
N SER A 313 -33.14 -27.55 -11.96
CA SER A 313 -34.36 -27.43 -11.16
C SER A 313 -35.62 -27.32 -12.07
N ILE A 314 -35.52 -26.56 -13.16
CA ILE A 314 -36.62 -26.41 -14.13
C ILE A 314 -36.93 -27.73 -14.82
N TYR A 315 -35.90 -28.48 -15.27
CA TYR A 315 -36.13 -29.80 -15.90
C TYR A 315 -36.82 -30.77 -14.94
N GLN A 316 -36.41 -30.82 -13.69
CA GLN A 316 -37.01 -31.70 -12.68
C GLN A 316 -38.44 -31.30 -12.29
N LYS A 317 -38.81 -30.00 -12.50
CA LYS A 317 -40.09 -29.43 -12.15
C LYS A 317 -40.99 -29.12 -13.37
N THR A 318 -40.59 -29.60 -14.55
CA THR A 318 -41.29 -29.33 -15.80
C THR A 318 -42.79 -29.68 -15.70
N ARG A 319 -43.14 -30.82 -15.08
CA ARG A 319 -44.54 -31.25 -14.89
C ARG A 319 -45.31 -30.31 -13.94
N GLU A 320 -44.67 -29.84 -12.84
CA GLU A 320 -45.29 -28.88 -11.92
C GLU A 320 -45.52 -27.52 -12.61
N ILE A 321 -44.57 -27.08 -13.46
CA ILE A 321 -44.67 -25.86 -14.26
C ILE A 321 -45.81 -25.97 -15.29
N GLY A 322 -45.90 -27.11 -15.96
CA GLY A 322 -46.99 -27.40 -16.91
C GLY A 322 -48.36 -27.36 -16.25
N LEU A 323 -48.48 -27.94 -15.05
CA LEU A 323 -49.71 -27.91 -14.25
C LEU A 323 -50.10 -26.48 -13.85
N LEU A 324 -49.16 -25.68 -13.39
CA LEU A 324 -49.39 -24.28 -13.02
C LEU A 324 -49.89 -23.46 -14.22
N LYS A 325 -49.30 -23.67 -15.39
CA LYS A 325 -49.74 -23.00 -16.64
C LYS A 325 -51.13 -23.48 -17.11
N ALA A 326 -51.41 -24.76 -16.96
CA ALA A 326 -52.76 -25.31 -17.27
C ALA A 326 -53.84 -24.74 -16.32
N LEU A 327 -53.49 -24.40 -15.08
CA LEU A 327 -54.33 -23.73 -14.10
C LEU A 327 -54.43 -22.20 -14.30
N GLY A 328 -53.78 -21.64 -15.37
CA GLY A 328 -53.89 -20.24 -15.73
C GLY A 328 -52.77 -19.32 -15.28
N SER A 329 -51.64 -19.85 -14.80
CA SER A 329 -50.48 -19.02 -14.52
C SER A 329 -49.90 -18.40 -15.77
N SER A 330 -49.66 -17.07 -15.75
CA SER A 330 -49.05 -16.36 -16.87
C SER A 330 -47.55 -16.68 -16.98
N ASP A 331 -46.98 -16.51 -18.19
CA ASP A 331 -45.54 -16.67 -18.45
C ASP A 331 -44.71 -15.76 -17.55
N ALA A 332 -45.17 -14.51 -17.33
CA ALA A 332 -44.56 -13.57 -16.42
C ALA A 332 -44.56 -14.03 -14.94
N GLY A 333 -45.64 -14.75 -14.52
CA GLY A 333 -45.73 -15.34 -13.20
C GLY A 333 -44.69 -16.44 -12.99
N ILE A 334 -44.56 -17.37 -13.96
CA ILE A 334 -43.51 -18.41 -13.92
C ILE A 334 -42.10 -17.80 -13.93
N MET A 335 -41.85 -16.82 -14.79
CA MET A 335 -40.57 -16.12 -14.85
C MET A 335 -40.22 -15.49 -13.51
N ARG A 336 -41.17 -14.79 -12.85
CA ARG A 336 -40.95 -14.16 -11.54
C ARG A 336 -40.57 -15.17 -10.46
N ILE A 337 -41.12 -16.38 -10.45
CA ILE A 337 -40.80 -17.43 -9.49
C ILE A 337 -39.30 -17.76 -9.54
N PHE A 338 -38.75 -18.01 -10.75
CA PHE A 338 -37.35 -18.40 -10.91
C PHE A 338 -36.39 -17.22 -10.75
N VAL A 339 -36.75 -16.02 -11.19
CA VAL A 339 -35.96 -14.80 -10.91
C VAL A 339 -35.91 -14.53 -9.42
N LEU A 340 -37.03 -14.68 -8.72
CA LEU A 340 -37.07 -14.52 -7.25
C LEU A 340 -36.25 -15.61 -6.53
N GLN A 341 -36.20 -16.82 -7.07
CA GLN A 341 -35.34 -17.88 -6.56
C GLN A 341 -33.86 -17.51 -6.69
N GLY A 342 -33.40 -16.96 -7.82
CA GLY A 342 -32.03 -16.45 -7.99
C GLY A 342 -31.72 -15.30 -7.06
N PHE A 343 -32.66 -14.37 -6.88
CA PHE A 343 -32.55 -13.27 -5.91
C PHE A 343 -32.39 -13.78 -4.47
N LEU A 344 -33.20 -14.75 -4.05
CA LEU A 344 -33.14 -15.34 -2.71
C LEU A 344 -31.83 -16.10 -2.48
N VAL A 345 -31.32 -16.84 -3.46
CA VAL A 345 -30.01 -17.49 -3.40
C VAL A 345 -28.90 -16.45 -3.25
N GLY A 346 -28.94 -15.37 -4.04
CA GLY A 346 -28.03 -14.25 -3.93
C GLY A 346 -28.09 -13.58 -2.55
N LEU A 347 -29.31 -13.34 -2.04
CA LEU A 347 -29.51 -12.68 -0.74
C LEU A 347 -29.00 -13.55 0.43
N ILE A 348 -29.38 -14.81 0.48
CA ILE A 348 -28.96 -15.75 1.53
C ILE A 348 -27.46 -16.00 1.46
N GLY A 349 -26.94 -16.24 0.22
CA GLY A 349 -25.52 -16.49 0.01
C GLY A 349 -24.64 -15.28 0.36
N SER A 350 -25.07 -14.07 -0.02
CA SER A 350 -24.32 -12.85 0.33
C SER A 350 -24.40 -12.52 1.82
N ALA A 351 -25.54 -12.72 2.47
CA ALA A 351 -25.66 -12.53 3.92
C ALA A 351 -24.77 -13.52 4.70
N ALA A 352 -24.84 -14.81 4.35
CA ALA A 352 -23.99 -15.84 4.94
C ALA A 352 -22.50 -15.60 4.64
N GLY A 353 -22.16 -15.19 3.40
CA GLY A 353 -20.80 -14.86 2.99
C GLY A 353 -20.24 -13.66 3.74
N THR A 354 -21.05 -12.62 3.94
CA THR A 354 -20.67 -11.44 4.73
C THR A 354 -20.42 -11.84 6.19
N ALA A 355 -21.30 -12.61 6.80
CA ALA A 355 -21.13 -13.09 8.16
C ALA A 355 -19.86 -13.92 8.32
N ALA A 356 -19.60 -14.86 7.38
CA ALA A 356 -18.40 -15.70 7.37
C ALA A 356 -17.14 -14.86 7.15
N GLY A 357 -17.14 -13.93 6.18
CA GLY A 357 -16.01 -13.05 5.89
C GLY A 357 -15.63 -12.18 7.08
N VAL A 358 -16.62 -11.51 7.71
CA VAL A 358 -16.41 -10.69 8.91
C VAL A 358 -15.87 -11.54 10.07
N LEU A 359 -16.43 -12.72 10.29
CA LEU A 359 -16.00 -13.63 11.35
C LEU A 359 -14.54 -14.06 11.14
N ILE A 360 -14.14 -14.43 9.92
CA ILE A 360 -12.75 -14.78 9.60
C ILE A 360 -11.80 -13.59 9.83
N ILE A 361 -12.22 -12.37 9.44
CA ILE A 361 -11.42 -11.16 9.68
C ILE A 361 -11.27 -10.89 11.18
N CYS A 362 -12.32 -11.08 11.99
CA CYS A 362 -12.24 -10.92 13.45
C CYS A 362 -11.26 -11.91 14.09
N PHE A 363 -11.24 -13.14 13.63
CA PHE A 363 -10.37 -14.21 14.13
C PHE A 363 -9.07 -14.40 13.34
N ARG A 364 -8.71 -13.45 12.45
CA ARG A 364 -7.56 -13.59 11.53
C ARG A 364 -6.25 -13.92 12.23
N GLN A 365 -5.98 -13.28 13.39
CA GLN A 365 -4.73 -13.50 14.10
C GLN A 365 -4.63 -14.92 14.65
N GLN A 366 -5.71 -15.42 15.26
CA GLN A 366 -5.76 -16.79 15.77
C GLN A 366 -5.61 -17.82 14.66
N ILE A 367 -6.16 -17.53 13.47
CA ILE A 367 -6.03 -18.40 12.28
C ILE A 367 -4.58 -18.42 11.80
N ILE A 368 -3.91 -17.27 11.74
CA ILE A 368 -2.50 -17.17 11.34
C ILE A 368 -1.61 -17.88 12.35
N ASP A 369 -1.80 -17.64 13.65
CA ASP A 369 -1.01 -18.26 14.72
C ASP A 369 -1.17 -19.81 14.70
N PHE A 370 -2.41 -20.28 14.50
CA PHE A 370 -2.68 -21.72 14.34
C PHE A 370 -2.04 -22.32 13.08
N ALA A 371 -2.12 -21.61 11.96
CA ALA A 371 -1.50 -22.04 10.71
C ALA A 371 0.05 -22.05 10.80
N SER A 372 0.63 -21.06 11.49
CA SER A 372 2.08 -21.01 11.78
C SER A 372 2.51 -22.15 12.69
N TYR A 373 1.69 -22.49 13.69
CA TYR A 373 1.94 -23.65 14.58
C TYR A 373 1.97 -24.98 13.80
N ILE A 374 1.05 -25.18 12.85
CA ILE A 374 0.99 -26.40 12.03
C ILE A 374 2.13 -26.46 11.01
N SER A 375 2.47 -25.34 10.37
CA SER A 375 3.52 -25.29 9.34
C SER A 375 4.94 -25.29 9.90
N GLY A 376 5.10 -25.02 11.20
CA GLY A 376 6.42 -24.87 11.84
C GLY A 376 7.22 -23.66 11.35
N GLN A 377 6.60 -22.75 10.60
CA GLN A 377 7.21 -21.53 10.07
C GLN A 377 6.33 -20.33 10.39
N ASP A 378 6.94 -19.20 10.70
CA ASP A 378 6.23 -17.93 10.81
C ASP A 378 5.70 -17.52 9.44
N LEU A 379 4.40 -17.72 9.20
CA LEU A 379 3.72 -17.35 7.95
C LEU A 379 3.71 -15.83 7.73
N PHE A 380 3.89 -15.05 8.79
CA PHE A 380 3.94 -13.60 8.76
C PHE A 380 5.17 -13.09 9.52
N PRO A 381 6.40 -13.21 8.93
CA PRO A 381 7.62 -12.75 9.59
C PRO A 381 7.56 -11.24 9.83
N LYS A 382 7.55 -10.82 11.08
CA LYS A 382 7.48 -9.42 11.52
C LYS A 382 8.58 -8.55 10.91
N ASN A 383 9.72 -9.16 10.60
CA ASN A 383 10.88 -8.50 10.01
C ASN A 383 10.68 -8.10 8.53
N PHE A 384 9.74 -8.71 7.81
CA PHE A 384 9.49 -8.41 6.39
C PHE A 384 8.35 -7.41 6.18
N TYR A 385 7.30 -7.50 7.00
CA TYR A 385 6.06 -6.74 6.77
C TYR A 385 5.92 -5.50 7.66
N PHE A 386 6.83 -5.28 8.63
CA PHE A 386 6.83 -4.13 9.56
C PHE A 386 5.55 -3.97 10.40
N PHE A 387 4.70 -4.99 10.45
CA PHE A 387 3.45 -5.01 11.20
C PHE A 387 3.45 -6.16 12.19
N ASP A 388 2.98 -5.88 13.41
CA ASP A 388 2.86 -6.89 14.46
C ASP A 388 1.70 -7.88 14.23
N SER A 389 0.76 -7.51 13.35
CA SER A 389 -0.41 -8.31 12.99
C SER A 389 -0.83 -8.02 11.56
N LEU A 390 -1.51 -8.97 10.90
CA LEU A 390 -2.09 -8.77 9.58
C LEU A 390 -3.10 -7.61 9.62
N PRO A 391 -2.83 -6.47 8.97
CA PRO A 391 -3.77 -5.37 8.95
C PRO A 391 -4.99 -5.75 8.11
N ALA A 392 -6.19 -5.51 8.63
CA ALA A 392 -7.43 -5.65 7.89
C ALA A 392 -8.41 -4.59 8.38
N GLU A 393 -9.03 -3.89 7.45
CA GLU A 393 -9.98 -2.83 7.71
C GLU A 393 -11.25 -3.07 6.89
N ILE A 394 -12.38 -3.18 7.58
CA ILE A 394 -13.68 -3.38 6.94
C ILE A 394 -14.28 -2.02 6.63
N VAL A 395 -14.34 -1.68 5.35
CA VAL A 395 -15.02 -0.48 4.87
C VAL A 395 -16.48 -0.85 4.54
N PRO A 396 -17.48 -0.28 5.24
CA PRO A 396 -18.89 -0.63 5.05
C PRO A 396 -19.36 -0.43 3.59
N LEU A 397 -18.83 0.58 2.92
CA LEU A 397 -19.15 0.86 1.51
C LEU A 397 -18.68 -0.26 0.58
N ASP A 398 -17.46 -0.78 0.76
CA ASP A 398 -16.93 -1.88 -0.05
C ASP A 398 -17.78 -3.14 0.16
N VAL A 399 -18.16 -3.45 1.40
CA VAL A 399 -19.05 -4.57 1.72
C VAL A 399 -20.42 -4.40 1.06
N ALA A 400 -21.02 -3.21 1.12
CA ALA A 400 -22.30 -2.92 0.50
C ALA A 400 -22.24 -3.11 -1.03
N ILE A 401 -21.18 -2.63 -1.68
CA ILE A 401 -20.97 -2.81 -3.13
C ILE A 401 -20.87 -4.31 -3.47
N ILE A 402 -20.09 -5.09 -2.73
CA ILE A 402 -19.94 -6.54 -2.94
C ILE A 402 -21.30 -7.24 -2.83
N VAL A 403 -22.05 -6.96 -1.78
CA VAL A 403 -23.37 -7.57 -1.53
C VAL A 403 -24.37 -7.23 -2.65
N ILE A 404 -24.47 -5.94 -3.00
CA ILE A 404 -25.37 -5.48 -4.05
C ILE A 404 -25.01 -6.10 -5.40
N CYS A 405 -23.73 -6.06 -5.80
CA CYS A 405 -23.26 -6.66 -7.04
C CYS A 405 -23.52 -8.17 -7.07
N SER A 406 -23.30 -8.89 -5.98
CA SER A 406 -23.56 -10.32 -5.88
C SER A 406 -25.04 -10.65 -6.08
N ILE A 407 -25.94 -9.91 -5.43
CA ILE A 407 -27.38 -10.10 -5.57
C ILE A 407 -27.83 -9.81 -7.01
N LEU A 408 -27.34 -8.71 -7.60
CA LEU A 408 -27.67 -8.33 -8.97
C LEU A 408 -27.20 -9.39 -9.99
N LEU A 409 -25.96 -9.86 -9.88
CA LEU A 409 -25.41 -10.87 -10.78
C LEU A 409 -26.09 -12.24 -10.61
N CYS A 410 -26.44 -12.65 -9.38
CA CYS A 410 -27.22 -13.85 -9.12
C CYS A 410 -28.61 -13.77 -9.72
N THR A 411 -29.25 -12.61 -9.60
CA THR A 411 -30.60 -12.36 -10.21
C THR A 411 -30.52 -12.35 -11.73
N ALA A 412 -29.51 -11.71 -12.31
CA ALA A 412 -29.25 -11.69 -13.75
C ALA A 412 -28.97 -13.09 -14.31
N GLY A 413 -28.17 -13.92 -13.61
CA GLY A 413 -27.91 -15.31 -13.98
C GLY A 413 -29.18 -16.18 -13.99
N ALA A 414 -30.18 -15.83 -13.20
CA ALA A 414 -31.46 -16.51 -13.18
C ALA A 414 -32.40 -16.15 -14.36
N LEU A 415 -32.15 -15.03 -15.08
CA LEU A 415 -33.05 -14.56 -16.15
C LEU A 415 -33.16 -15.54 -17.32
N ILE A 416 -32.04 -16.08 -17.80
CA ILE A 416 -32.00 -16.99 -18.93
C ILE A 416 -32.81 -18.28 -18.65
N PRO A 417 -32.57 -19.02 -17.54
CA PRO A 417 -33.37 -20.17 -17.19
C PRO A 417 -34.84 -19.82 -16.95
N ALA A 418 -35.14 -18.70 -16.29
CA ALA A 418 -36.48 -18.25 -16.01
C ALA A 418 -37.30 -17.99 -17.31
N LEU A 419 -36.67 -17.37 -18.32
CA LEU A 419 -37.26 -17.17 -19.63
C LEU A 419 -37.56 -18.51 -20.33
N ARG A 420 -36.66 -19.48 -20.23
CA ARG A 420 -36.90 -20.83 -20.78
C ARG A 420 -38.08 -21.52 -20.09
N ALA A 421 -38.15 -21.45 -18.76
CA ALA A 421 -39.25 -22.00 -17.98
C ALA A 421 -40.61 -21.37 -18.35
N ALA A 422 -40.64 -20.05 -18.55
CA ALA A 422 -41.82 -19.31 -18.95
C ALA A 422 -42.34 -19.71 -20.33
N ARG A 423 -41.49 -20.12 -21.27
CA ARG A 423 -41.85 -20.51 -22.64
C ARG A 423 -42.25 -21.99 -22.80
N LEU A 424 -42.21 -22.81 -21.74
CA LEU A 424 -42.64 -24.21 -21.79
C LEU A 424 -44.12 -24.31 -22.13
N GLN A 425 -44.46 -25.15 -23.11
CA GLN A 425 -45.86 -25.42 -23.47
C GLN A 425 -46.48 -26.43 -22.51
N PRO A 426 -47.69 -26.20 -21.98
CA PRO A 426 -48.34 -27.13 -21.04
C PRO A 426 -48.50 -28.56 -21.58
N SER A 427 -48.80 -28.69 -22.91
CA SER A 427 -48.97 -29.97 -23.59
C SER A 427 -47.66 -30.78 -23.62
N GLU A 428 -46.52 -30.15 -23.85
CA GLU A 428 -45.22 -30.81 -23.85
C GLU A 428 -44.78 -31.14 -22.44
N ALA A 429 -44.98 -30.19 -21.50
CA ALA A 429 -44.56 -30.34 -20.10
C ALA A 429 -45.29 -31.48 -19.36
N LEU A 430 -46.56 -31.77 -19.72
CA LEU A 430 -47.35 -32.85 -19.12
C LEU A 430 -47.09 -34.22 -19.80
N ARG A 431 -46.52 -34.23 -21.01
CA ARG A 431 -46.20 -35.45 -21.77
C ARG A 431 -44.77 -35.98 -21.45
N TYR A 432 -43.99 -35.22 -20.72
CA TYR A 432 -42.65 -35.62 -20.30
C TYR A 432 -42.75 -36.72 -19.22
N GLU A 433 -42.36 -37.94 -19.53
CA GLU A 433 -42.15 -39.04 -18.60
C GLU A 433 -40.76 -38.98 -17.98
#